data_a6aa21e68fa8092f11268af185cce0f6
#
_entry.id   a6aa21e68fa8092f11268af185cce0f6
#
_cell.length_a   1.000
_cell.length_b   1.000
_cell.length_c   1.000
_cell.angle_alpha   90.00
_cell.angle_beta   90.00
_cell.angle_gamma   90.00
#
_symmetry.space_group_name_H-M   'P 1'
#
loop_
_entity.id
_entity.type
_entity.pdbx_description
1 polymer ?
#
loop_
_entity_poly.entity_id
_entity_poly.type
_entity_poly.pdbx_seq_one_letter_code
_entity_poly.pdbx_strand_id
1 'polypeptide(L)'
;MRRVLVVEDQAAMRALLCDMLVHRGFEAVGAADAAEALDAFAQLDPDVLLTDIDLGSRPSGVELAVMLKGLAPHIAVVFLSSFAGAATGGPPGAVFLSKLDVTSAEVVVAAVETSLAESAPLPAAGASRSSPLAGLTRRQLEVLALMARGWSNAQIAASRGTTTRAVERAVSRIFERLGLGADPRTNARVRASALYVAEHGSLR
;
A
#
# COMPACT_ATOMS: atom_id res chain seq x y z
N MET A 1 0.70 -10.03 4.42
CA MET A 1 1.98 -9.77 3.77
C MET A 1 1.87 -8.40 3.12
N ARG A 2 2.85 -7.50 3.24
CA ARG A 2 2.81 -6.17 2.63
C ARG A 2 3.30 -6.26 1.19
N ARG A 3 2.69 -5.48 0.29
CA ARG A 3 2.93 -5.54 -1.14
C ARG A 3 3.62 -4.28 -1.62
N VAL A 4 4.70 -4.48 -2.36
CA VAL A 4 5.53 -3.40 -2.90
C VAL A 4 5.52 -3.49 -4.43
N LEU A 5 5.13 -2.41 -5.08
CA LEU A 5 5.31 -2.25 -6.52
C LEU A 5 6.65 -1.52 -6.74
N VAL A 6 7.58 -2.20 -7.39
CA VAL A 6 8.91 -1.66 -7.73
C VAL A 6 8.88 -1.20 -9.18
N VAL A 7 9.19 0.08 -9.44
CA VAL A 7 9.24 0.63 -10.79
C VAL A 7 10.63 1.19 -11.06
N GLU A 8 11.32 0.52 -11.97
CA GLU A 8 12.73 0.79 -12.27
C GLU A 8 13.00 0.33 -13.71
N ASP A 9 13.53 1.21 -14.57
CA ASP A 9 13.80 0.90 -15.97
C ASP A 9 14.97 -0.09 -16.13
N GLN A 10 15.97 -0.01 -15.26
CA GLN A 10 17.13 -0.91 -15.29
C GLN A 10 16.78 -2.29 -14.75
N ALA A 11 16.73 -3.29 -15.63
CA ALA A 11 16.30 -4.64 -15.30
C ALA A 11 17.09 -5.28 -14.14
N ALA A 12 18.41 -5.05 -14.06
CA ALA A 12 19.24 -5.59 -12.98
C ALA A 12 18.91 -4.98 -11.62
N MET A 13 18.71 -3.65 -11.55
CA MET A 13 18.33 -2.95 -10.32
C MET A 13 16.93 -3.36 -9.89
N ARG A 14 15.98 -3.41 -10.82
CA ARG A 14 14.62 -3.87 -10.56
C ARG A 14 14.57 -5.28 -9.96
N ALA A 15 15.32 -6.22 -10.55
CA ALA A 15 15.41 -7.59 -10.04
C ALA A 15 16.01 -7.62 -8.64
N LEU A 16 17.12 -6.91 -8.41
CA LEU A 16 17.79 -6.83 -7.11
C LEU A 16 16.85 -6.29 -6.01
N LEU A 17 16.13 -5.21 -6.29
CA LEU A 17 15.17 -4.62 -5.33
C LEU A 17 14.03 -5.57 -5.00
N CYS A 18 13.47 -6.24 -6.00
CA CYS A 18 12.43 -7.25 -5.79
C CYS A 18 12.94 -8.41 -4.93
N ASP A 19 14.13 -8.95 -5.23
CA ASP A 19 14.73 -10.05 -4.48
C ASP A 19 15.00 -9.65 -3.02
N MET A 20 15.56 -8.46 -2.78
CA MET A 20 15.80 -7.93 -1.44
C MET A 20 14.51 -7.86 -0.62
N LEU A 21 13.42 -7.38 -1.22
CA LEU A 21 12.13 -7.24 -0.55
C LEU A 21 11.48 -8.60 -0.28
N VAL A 22 11.52 -9.53 -1.25
CA VAL A 22 10.97 -10.88 -1.10
C VAL A 22 11.68 -11.64 0.02
N HIS A 23 13.03 -11.58 0.09
CA HIS A 23 13.79 -12.21 1.16
C HIS A 23 13.46 -11.67 2.57
N ARG A 24 12.89 -10.47 2.65
CA ARG A 24 12.46 -9.82 3.89
C ARG A 24 10.95 -9.97 4.16
N GLY A 25 10.26 -10.84 3.41
CA GLY A 25 8.88 -11.20 3.65
C GLY A 25 7.86 -10.24 3.05
N PHE A 26 8.26 -9.38 2.09
CA PHE A 26 7.33 -8.60 1.28
C PHE A 26 6.89 -9.40 0.04
N GLU A 27 5.73 -9.10 -0.48
CA GLU A 27 5.32 -9.48 -1.83
C GLU A 27 5.74 -8.33 -2.76
N ALA A 28 6.73 -8.54 -3.64
CA ALA A 28 7.25 -7.52 -4.53
C ALA A 28 6.99 -7.88 -5.98
N VAL A 29 6.51 -6.90 -6.75
CA VAL A 29 6.31 -7.00 -8.20
C VAL A 29 7.04 -5.86 -8.87
N GLY A 30 7.85 -6.18 -9.89
CA GLY A 30 8.60 -5.21 -10.67
C GLY A 30 7.85 -4.79 -11.93
N ALA A 31 7.99 -3.52 -12.30
CA ALA A 31 7.56 -2.94 -13.56
C ALA A 31 8.71 -2.12 -14.17
N ALA A 32 8.85 -2.14 -15.49
CA ALA A 32 9.92 -1.43 -16.17
C ALA A 32 9.60 0.04 -16.43
N ASP A 33 8.33 0.36 -16.52
CA ASP A 33 7.82 1.69 -16.84
C ASP A 33 6.48 1.96 -16.18
N ALA A 34 5.94 3.15 -16.40
CA ALA A 34 4.67 3.56 -15.82
C ALA A 34 3.46 2.79 -16.38
N ALA A 35 3.50 2.29 -17.61
CA ALA A 35 2.40 1.53 -18.20
C ALA A 35 2.30 0.15 -17.53
N GLU A 36 3.41 -0.59 -17.43
CA GLU A 36 3.48 -1.85 -16.68
C GLU A 36 3.13 -1.63 -15.20
N ALA A 37 3.56 -0.50 -14.62
CA ALA A 37 3.24 -0.17 -13.23
C ALA A 37 1.74 0.03 -13.00
N LEU A 38 1.01 0.66 -13.91
CA LEU A 38 -0.44 0.83 -13.80
C LEU A 38 -1.18 -0.50 -13.89
N ASP A 39 -0.77 -1.39 -14.79
CA ASP A 39 -1.33 -2.74 -14.93
C ASP A 39 -1.06 -3.57 -13.68
N ALA A 40 0.18 -3.56 -13.20
CA ALA A 40 0.57 -4.24 -11.96
C ALA A 40 -0.15 -3.67 -10.74
N PHE A 41 -0.32 -2.34 -10.65
CA PHE A 41 -1.07 -1.67 -9.59
C PHE A 41 -2.51 -2.17 -9.48
N ALA A 42 -3.20 -2.30 -10.61
CA ALA A 42 -4.58 -2.78 -10.64
C ALA A 42 -4.73 -4.22 -10.14
N GLN A 43 -3.71 -5.05 -10.35
CA GLN A 43 -3.70 -6.47 -9.97
C GLN A 43 -3.17 -6.70 -8.55
N LEU A 44 -2.06 -6.03 -8.20
CA LEU A 44 -1.36 -6.19 -6.93
C LEU A 44 -2.06 -5.44 -5.80
N ASP A 45 -2.63 -4.25 -6.06
CA ASP A 45 -3.12 -3.29 -5.05
C ASP A 45 -2.03 -3.07 -3.98
N PRO A 46 -0.90 -2.44 -4.33
CA PRO A 46 0.27 -2.35 -3.47
C PRO A 46 0.04 -1.43 -2.27
N ASP A 47 0.73 -1.74 -1.18
CA ASP A 47 0.80 -0.89 0.01
C ASP A 47 1.86 0.22 -0.19
N VAL A 48 2.89 -0.07 -0.99
CA VAL A 48 4.04 0.82 -1.25
C VAL A 48 4.37 0.85 -2.73
N LEU A 49 4.65 2.04 -3.23
CA LEU A 49 5.32 2.28 -4.50
C LEU A 49 6.78 2.61 -4.21
N LEU A 50 7.70 1.79 -4.69
CA LEU A 50 9.15 2.07 -4.73
C LEU A 50 9.50 2.37 -6.19
N THR A 51 9.79 3.61 -6.53
CA THR A 51 9.99 4.01 -7.92
C THR A 51 11.25 4.84 -8.13
N ASP A 52 11.97 4.60 -9.21
CA ASP A 52 12.94 5.57 -9.69
C ASP A 52 12.23 6.88 -10.04
N ILE A 53 12.89 8.00 -9.81
CA ILE A 53 12.43 9.33 -10.21
C ILE A 53 12.44 9.45 -11.72
N ASP A 54 13.51 8.98 -12.38
CA ASP A 54 13.69 9.03 -13.81
C ASP A 54 13.57 7.63 -14.42
N LEU A 55 12.45 7.37 -15.07
CA LEU A 55 12.14 6.10 -15.73
C LEU A 55 12.59 6.07 -17.22
N GLY A 56 13.39 7.05 -17.65
CA GLY A 56 13.81 7.16 -19.04
C GLY A 56 12.69 7.44 -20.05
N SER A 57 11.45 7.51 -19.58
CA SER A 57 10.23 7.74 -20.39
C SER A 57 9.21 8.57 -19.59
N ARG A 58 8.15 9.05 -20.27
CA ARG A 58 7.02 9.68 -19.58
C ARG A 58 5.85 8.70 -19.45
N PRO A 59 5.11 8.77 -18.36
CA PRO A 59 5.33 9.65 -17.18
C PRO A 59 6.56 9.24 -16.36
N SER A 60 7.21 10.23 -15.74
CA SER A 60 8.29 10.03 -14.78
C SER A 60 7.79 9.32 -13.52
N GLY A 61 8.70 8.81 -12.67
CA GLY A 61 8.30 8.19 -11.40
C GLY A 61 7.57 9.15 -10.46
N VAL A 62 7.90 10.45 -10.51
CA VAL A 62 7.16 11.46 -9.73
C VAL A 62 5.73 11.64 -10.25
N GLU A 63 5.55 11.76 -11.57
CA GLU A 63 4.22 11.87 -12.18
C GLU A 63 3.39 10.60 -11.91
N LEU A 64 3.99 9.41 -12.03
CA LEU A 64 3.37 8.14 -11.68
C LEU A 64 2.92 8.10 -10.21
N ALA A 65 3.79 8.52 -9.28
CA ALA A 65 3.46 8.56 -7.86
C ALA A 65 2.28 9.49 -7.56
N VAL A 66 2.21 10.66 -8.21
CA VAL A 66 1.08 11.59 -8.09
C VAL A 66 -0.21 10.95 -8.62
N MET A 67 -0.16 10.28 -9.78
CA MET A 67 -1.30 9.56 -10.35
C MET A 67 -1.79 8.44 -9.43
N LEU A 68 -0.89 7.60 -8.93
CA LEU A 68 -1.24 6.50 -8.04
C LEU A 68 -1.73 6.97 -6.67
N LYS A 69 -1.20 8.08 -6.14
CA LYS A 69 -1.76 8.74 -4.94
C LYS A 69 -3.17 9.26 -5.18
N GLY A 70 -3.50 9.75 -6.37
CA GLY A 70 -4.86 10.14 -6.74
C GLY A 70 -5.83 8.94 -6.73
N LEU A 71 -5.38 7.78 -7.22
CA LEU A 71 -6.16 6.54 -7.25
C LEU A 71 -6.21 5.84 -5.87
N ALA A 72 -5.12 5.92 -5.11
CA ALA A 72 -4.93 5.27 -3.82
C ALA A 72 -4.20 6.20 -2.84
N PRO A 73 -4.90 7.16 -2.21
CA PRO A 73 -4.28 8.20 -1.36
C PRO A 73 -3.41 7.66 -0.21
N HIS A 74 -3.63 6.41 0.17
CA HIS A 74 -2.93 5.72 1.26
C HIS A 74 -1.62 5.05 0.82
N ILE A 75 -1.35 4.91 -0.51
CA ILE A 75 -0.13 4.24 -0.95
C ILE A 75 1.09 5.00 -0.41
N ALA A 76 1.98 4.28 0.27
CA ALA A 76 3.25 4.85 0.68
C ALA A 76 4.16 4.99 -0.56
N VAL A 77 5.02 5.99 -0.58
CA VAL A 77 5.89 6.24 -1.72
C VAL A 77 7.34 6.34 -1.26
N VAL A 78 8.19 5.57 -1.91
CA VAL A 78 9.64 5.67 -1.81
C VAL A 78 10.20 6.00 -3.18
N PHE A 79 10.93 7.09 -3.28
CA PHE A 79 11.66 7.46 -4.48
C PHE A 79 13.10 6.97 -4.41
N LEU A 80 13.56 6.35 -5.49
CA LEU A 80 14.96 6.11 -5.75
C LEU A 80 15.52 7.27 -6.56
N SER A 81 16.67 7.80 -6.16
CA SER A 81 17.32 8.91 -6.85
C SER A 81 18.81 8.63 -7.08
N SER A 82 19.28 8.93 -8.28
CA SER A 82 20.72 8.89 -8.60
C SER A 82 21.47 10.13 -8.08
N PHE A 83 20.76 11.18 -7.65
CA PHE A 83 21.33 12.44 -7.19
C PHE A 83 20.99 12.72 -5.73
N ALA A 84 22.00 12.92 -4.90
CA ALA A 84 21.82 13.44 -3.55
C ALA A 84 21.26 14.88 -3.64
N GLY A 85 20.00 15.08 -3.19
CA GLY A 85 19.34 16.39 -3.21
C GLY A 85 18.20 16.57 -4.20
N ALA A 86 17.85 15.56 -5.00
CA ALA A 86 16.69 15.61 -5.92
C ALA A 86 15.31 15.52 -5.22
N ALA A 87 15.25 15.85 -3.94
CA ALA A 87 14.08 15.70 -3.08
C ALA A 87 12.98 16.77 -3.30
N THR A 88 12.79 17.27 -4.52
CA THR A 88 11.79 18.30 -4.79
C THR A 88 10.70 17.77 -5.73
N GLY A 89 9.44 17.76 -5.26
CA GLY A 89 8.28 17.58 -6.12
C GLY A 89 7.45 16.32 -5.94
N GLY A 90 7.75 15.45 -4.97
CA GLY A 90 6.94 14.27 -4.67
C GLY A 90 5.69 14.58 -3.83
N PRO A 91 4.74 13.63 -3.75
CA PRO A 91 3.57 13.75 -2.90
C PRO A 91 3.97 13.82 -1.42
N PRO A 92 3.16 14.46 -0.55
CA PRO A 92 3.43 14.54 0.89
C PRO A 92 3.63 13.16 1.52
N GLY A 93 4.63 13.04 2.41
CA GLY A 93 4.98 11.78 3.09
C GLY A 93 5.79 10.81 2.24
N ALA A 94 6.31 11.23 1.09
CA ALA A 94 7.23 10.42 0.30
C ALA A 94 8.62 10.39 0.95
N VAL A 95 9.22 9.19 0.98
CA VAL A 95 10.59 8.96 1.43
C VAL A 95 11.52 8.95 0.21
N PHE A 96 12.71 9.50 0.37
CA PHE A 96 13.73 9.51 -0.69
C PHE A 96 14.93 8.66 -0.25
N LEU A 97 15.31 7.73 -1.14
CA LEU A 97 16.46 6.86 -0.98
C LEU A 97 17.43 7.07 -2.14
N SER A 98 18.68 7.41 -1.85
CA SER A 98 19.70 7.47 -2.89
C SER A 98 20.00 6.06 -3.42
N LYS A 99 20.13 5.91 -4.74
CA LYS A 99 20.58 4.64 -5.35
C LYS A 99 21.97 4.22 -4.87
N LEU A 100 22.81 5.19 -4.48
CA LEU A 100 24.13 4.94 -3.92
C LEU A 100 24.05 4.32 -2.50
N ASP A 101 22.96 4.58 -1.78
CA ASP A 101 22.73 4.05 -0.44
C ASP A 101 22.05 2.66 -0.45
N VAL A 102 21.65 2.15 -1.62
CA VAL A 102 21.11 0.79 -1.79
C VAL A 102 22.25 -0.23 -1.71
N THR A 103 22.87 -0.33 -0.54
CA THR A 103 24.00 -1.22 -0.29
C THR A 103 23.59 -2.55 0.34
N SER A 104 22.38 -2.61 0.92
CA SER A 104 21.84 -3.81 1.55
C SER A 104 20.30 -3.80 1.56
N ALA A 105 19.72 -4.98 1.79
CA ALA A 105 18.27 -5.13 1.92
C ALA A 105 17.71 -4.36 3.12
N GLU A 106 18.49 -4.20 4.21
CA GLU A 106 18.08 -3.46 5.40
C GLU A 106 17.76 -2.01 5.09
N VAL A 107 18.56 -1.36 4.26
CA VAL A 107 18.37 0.05 3.88
C VAL A 107 17.07 0.22 3.07
N VAL A 108 16.83 -0.66 2.11
CA VAL A 108 15.60 -0.64 1.31
C VAL A 108 14.37 -0.89 2.18
N VAL A 109 14.43 -1.89 3.06
CA VAL A 109 13.34 -2.22 3.99
C VAL A 109 13.08 -1.07 4.95
N ALA A 110 14.11 -0.45 5.51
CA ALA A 110 13.97 0.70 6.40
C ALA A 110 13.27 1.88 5.72
N ALA A 111 13.60 2.17 4.45
CA ALA A 111 12.93 3.20 3.65
C ALA A 111 11.44 2.85 3.42
N VAL A 112 11.15 1.60 3.09
CA VAL A 112 9.78 1.10 2.91
C VAL A 112 8.98 1.19 4.21
N GLU A 113 9.53 0.77 5.33
CA GLU A 113 8.86 0.84 6.64
C GLU A 113 8.64 2.29 7.10
N THR A 114 9.63 3.17 6.87
CA THR A 114 9.48 4.61 7.14
C THR A 114 8.35 5.21 6.32
N SER A 115 8.29 4.92 5.01
CA SER A 115 7.22 5.43 4.14
C SER A 115 5.83 4.94 4.55
N LEU A 116 5.74 3.70 5.05
CA LEU A 116 4.51 3.15 5.58
C LEU A 116 4.09 3.82 6.89
N ALA A 117 5.04 4.17 7.75
CA ALA A 117 4.79 4.89 8.99
C ALA A 117 4.31 6.33 8.72
N GLU A 118 4.96 7.03 7.77
CA GLU A 118 4.58 8.39 7.34
C GLU A 118 3.22 8.42 6.62
N SER A 119 2.86 7.34 5.91
CA SER A 119 1.58 7.20 5.21
C SER A 119 0.48 6.63 6.10
N ALA A 120 0.82 6.15 7.31
CA ALA A 120 -0.16 5.76 8.30
C ALA A 120 -0.86 7.03 8.82
N PRO A 121 -2.19 7.00 9.06
CA PRO A 121 -2.84 8.08 9.78
C PRO A 121 -2.15 8.22 11.13
N LEU A 122 -1.94 9.46 11.58
CA LEU A 122 -1.64 9.71 12.99
C LEU A 122 -2.65 8.90 13.82
N PRO A 123 -2.20 8.05 14.74
CA PRO A 123 -3.15 7.32 15.58
C PRO A 123 -4.04 8.36 16.24
N ALA A 124 -5.35 8.21 16.05
CA ALA A 124 -6.30 8.96 16.86
C ALA A 124 -5.83 8.77 18.31
N ALA A 125 -5.66 9.87 19.04
CA ALA A 125 -5.14 9.84 20.39
C ALA A 125 -5.92 8.80 21.22
N GLY A 126 -5.30 7.63 21.47
CA GLY A 126 -5.95 6.51 22.15
C GLY A 126 -5.80 5.13 21.52
N ALA A 127 -5.32 5.00 20.28
CA ALA A 127 -5.14 3.68 19.66
C ALA A 127 -3.91 2.96 20.27
N SER A 128 -4.18 1.98 21.09
CA SER A 128 -3.18 1.09 21.67
C SER A 128 -2.45 0.31 20.57
N ARG A 129 -1.12 0.13 20.70
CA ARG A 129 -0.31 -0.74 19.81
C ARG A 129 -0.74 -2.21 19.81
N SER A 130 -1.69 -2.59 20.66
CA SER A 130 -2.29 -3.92 20.75
C SER A 130 -3.60 -4.08 19.96
N SER A 131 -3.99 -3.08 19.16
CA SER A 131 -5.21 -3.15 18.36
C SER A 131 -5.15 -4.24 17.30
N PRO A 132 -6.17 -5.11 17.18
CA PRO A 132 -6.30 -6.05 16.07
C PRO A 132 -6.27 -5.36 14.69
N LEU A 133 -6.66 -4.08 14.63
CA LEU A 133 -6.72 -3.30 13.39
C LEU A 133 -5.40 -2.61 13.03
N ALA A 134 -4.40 -2.60 13.92
CA ALA A 134 -3.11 -1.93 13.69
C ALA A 134 -2.33 -2.46 12.46
N GLY A 135 -2.63 -3.69 12.03
CA GLY A 135 -2.05 -4.29 10.81
C GLY A 135 -2.71 -3.87 9.51
N LEU A 136 -3.83 -3.13 9.56
CA LEU A 136 -4.56 -2.71 8.37
C LEU A 136 -4.03 -1.38 7.82
N THR A 137 -3.97 -1.27 6.49
CA THR A 137 -3.70 0.02 5.85
C THR A 137 -4.90 0.95 5.99
N ARG A 138 -4.68 2.26 5.81
CA ARG A 138 -5.78 3.25 5.84
C ARG A 138 -6.92 2.87 4.89
N ARG A 139 -6.60 2.43 3.66
CA ARG A 139 -7.63 2.00 2.69
C ARG A 139 -8.43 0.80 3.18
N GLN A 140 -7.75 -0.16 3.80
CA GLN A 140 -8.42 -1.31 4.38
C GLN A 140 -9.32 -0.90 5.53
N LEU A 141 -8.88 0.05 6.39
CA LEU A 141 -9.72 0.63 7.44
C LEU A 141 -10.92 1.38 6.88
N GLU A 142 -10.75 2.15 5.80
CA GLU A 142 -11.85 2.85 5.13
C GLU A 142 -12.87 1.88 4.52
N VAL A 143 -12.40 0.81 3.85
CA VAL A 143 -13.28 -0.26 3.34
C VAL A 143 -13.98 -0.96 4.50
N LEU A 144 -13.26 -1.27 5.58
CA LEU A 144 -13.80 -1.89 6.78
C LEU A 144 -14.86 -1.00 7.48
N ALA A 145 -14.63 0.31 7.51
CA ALA A 145 -15.61 1.27 8.00
C ALA A 145 -16.92 1.26 7.21
N LEU A 146 -16.83 1.20 5.87
CA LEU A 146 -18.02 1.09 5.02
C LEU A 146 -18.72 -0.26 5.17
N MET A 147 -17.94 -1.34 5.33
CA MET A 147 -18.49 -2.67 5.66
C MET A 147 -19.24 -2.65 7.00
N ALA A 148 -18.69 -1.98 8.02
CA ALA A 148 -19.31 -1.86 9.34
C ALA A 148 -20.62 -1.05 9.31
N ARG A 149 -20.77 -0.16 8.31
CA ARG A 149 -22.03 0.55 8.00
C ARG A 149 -23.04 -0.32 7.22
N GLY A 150 -22.72 -1.56 6.92
CA GLY A 150 -23.59 -2.48 6.19
C GLY A 150 -23.53 -2.35 4.65
N TRP A 151 -22.58 -1.60 4.09
CA TRP A 151 -22.49 -1.42 2.65
C TRP A 151 -22.06 -2.70 1.94
N SER A 152 -22.68 -2.99 0.80
CA SER A 152 -22.24 -4.07 -0.10
C SER A 152 -20.94 -3.70 -0.84
N ASN A 153 -20.24 -4.71 -1.37
CA ASN A 153 -19.03 -4.47 -2.16
C ASN A 153 -19.30 -3.59 -3.41
N ALA A 154 -20.50 -3.72 -4.00
CA ALA A 154 -20.90 -2.87 -5.12
C ALA A 154 -21.09 -1.39 -4.72
N GLN A 155 -21.72 -1.13 -3.57
CA GLN A 155 -21.87 0.22 -3.03
C GLN A 155 -20.51 0.84 -2.67
N ILE A 156 -19.62 0.06 -2.06
CA ILE A 156 -18.26 0.50 -1.73
C ILE A 156 -17.50 0.83 -3.02
N ALA A 157 -17.59 -0.03 -4.04
CA ALA A 157 -16.95 0.20 -5.33
C ALA A 157 -17.44 1.49 -6.00
N ALA A 158 -18.75 1.69 -6.05
CA ALA A 158 -19.35 2.90 -6.62
C ALA A 158 -18.90 4.17 -5.89
N SER A 159 -18.91 4.16 -4.54
CA SER A 159 -18.52 5.33 -3.75
C SER A 159 -17.02 5.69 -3.86
N ARG A 160 -16.20 4.71 -4.24
CA ARG A 160 -14.74 4.87 -4.34
C ARG A 160 -14.23 5.00 -5.77
N GLY A 161 -15.12 5.01 -6.76
CA GLY A 161 -14.73 5.07 -8.18
C GLY A 161 -13.88 3.87 -8.63
N THR A 162 -14.15 2.67 -8.08
CA THR A 162 -13.37 1.45 -8.37
C THR A 162 -14.30 0.30 -8.77
N THR A 163 -13.74 -0.86 -9.10
CA THR A 163 -14.51 -2.04 -9.47
C THR A 163 -14.90 -2.88 -8.25
N THR A 164 -16.04 -3.59 -8.33
CA THR A 164 -16.46 -4.55 -7.30
C THR A 164 -15.39 -5.61 -7.03
N ARG A 165 -14.72 -6.08 -8.10
CA ARG A 165 -13.63 -7.06 -8.00
C ARG A 165 -12.41 -6.53 -7.22
N ALA A 166 -12.10 -5.23 -7.34
CA ALA A 166 -11.04 -4.61 -6.55
C ALA A 166 -11.42 -4.54 -5.05
N VAL A 167 -12.70 -4.22 -4.76
CA VAL A 167 -13.20 -4.23 -3.38
C VAL A 167 -13.22 -5.63 -2.79
N GLU A 168 -13.62 -6.66 -3.55
CA GLU A 168 -13.60 -8.06 -3.12
C GLU A 168 -12.19 -8.50 -2.72
N ARG A 169 -11.18 -8.15 -3.53
CA ARG A 169 -9.78 -8.41 -3.20
C ARG A 169 -9.35 -7.69 -1.93
N ALA A 170 -9.72 -6.42 -1.76
CA ALA A 170 -9.41 -5.66 -0.56
C ALA A 170 -10.06 -6.28 0.69
N VAL A 171 -11.32 -6.72 0.58
CA VAL A 171 -12.04 -7.40 1.67
C VAL A 171 -11.38 -8.74 2.03
N SER A 172 -11.00 -9.55 1.04
CA SER A 172 -10.28 -10.81 1.29
C SER A 172 -8.99 -10.57 2.08
N ARG A 173 -8.22 -9.54 1.71
CA ARG A 173 -6.99 -9.17 2.42
C ARG A 173 -7.23 -8.65 3.83
N ILE A 174 -8.30 -7.91 4.06
CA ILE A 174 -8.70 -7.51 5.40
C ILE A 174 -8.92 -8.75 6.26
N PHE A 175 -9.65 -9.74 5.74
CA PHE A 175 -9.91 -10.98 6.47
C PHE A 175 -8.63 -11.77 6.76
N GLU A 176 -7.71 -11.87 5.78
CA GLU A 176 -6.41 -12.51 5.95
C GLU A 176 -5.58 -11.81 7.06
N ARG A 177 -5.47 -10.49 7.01
CA ARG A 177 -4.71 -9.71 7.99
C ARG A 177 -5.30 -9.76 9.40
N LEU A 178 -6.62 -9.88 9.50
CA LEU A 178 -7.31 -10.04 10.78
C LEU A 178 -7.37 -11.49 11.26
N GLY A 179 -6.81 -12.46 10.52
CA GLY A 179 -6.87 -13.87 10.84
C GLY A 179 -8.29 -14.44 10.81
N LEU A 180 -9.18 -13.85 9.99
CA LEU A 180 -10.59 -14.25 9.89
C LEU A 180 -10.85 -15.24 8.75
N GLY A 181 -9.82 -15.79 8.12
CA GLY A 181 -9.94 -16.78 7.04
C GLY A 181 -10.35 -18.14 7.57
N ALA A 182 -11.29 -18.80 6.86
CA ALA A 182 -11.57 -20.24 6.90
C ALA A 182 -12.28 -20.85 8.12
N ASP A 183 -12.95 -20.12 9.00
CA ASP A 183 -13.92 -20.75 9.89
C ASP A 183 -15.32 -20.76 9.23
N PRO A 184 -15.84 -21.92 8.76
CA PRO A 184 -17.13 -22.01 8.10
C PRO A 184 -18.32 -21.71 9.04
N ARG A 185 -18.07 -21.66 10.34
CA ARG A 185 -19.10 -21.41 11.37
C ARG A 185 -19.34 -19.93 11.62
N THR A 186 -18.47 -19.05 11.10
CA THR A 186 -18.57 -17.62 11.39
C THR A 186 -18.44 -16.80 10.12
N ASN A 187 -19.31 -15.78 10.00
CA ASN A 187 -19.23 -14.84 8.89
C ASN A 187 -18.07 -13.86 9.12
N ALA A 188 -17.00 -14.00 8.35
CA ALA A 188 -15.80 -13.18 8.46
C ALA A 188 -16.12 -11.67 8.34
N ARG A 189 -17.12 -11.30 7.50
CA ARG A 189 -17.55 -9.92 7.33
C ARG A 189 -18.15 -9.35 8.62
N VAL A 190 -19.00 -10.13 9.29
CA VAL A 190 -19.61 -9.71 10.57
C VAL A 190 -18.55 -9.55 11.64
N ARG A 191 -17.61 -10.50 11.75
CA ARG A 191 -16.49 -10.41 12.72
C ARG A 191 -15.59 -9.21 12.46
N ALA A 192 -15.22 -8.96 11.22
CA ALA A 192 -14.41 -7.81 10.86
C ALA A 192 -15.13 -6.49 11.20
N SER A 193 -16.41 -6.39 10.88
CA SER A 193 -17.22 -5.21 11.22
C SER A 193 -17.34 -5.02 12.73
N ALA A 194 -17.51 -6.10 13.50
CA ALA A 194 -17.59 -6.05 14.96
C ALA A 194 -16.27 -5.55 15.59
N LEU A 195 -15.12 -6.01 15.08
CA LEU A 195 -13.80 -5.51 15.50
C LEU A 195 -13.66 -4.00 15.27
N TYR A 196 -14.11 -3.51 14.12
CA TYR A 196 -14.09 -2.10 13.80
C TYR A 196 -14.96 -1.28 14.76
N VAL A 197 -16.19 -1.73 15.00
CA VAL A 197 -17.14 -1.05 15.90
C VAL A 197 -16.65 -1.08 17.36
N ALA A 198 -16.04 -2.18 17.78
CA ALA A 198 -15.48 -2.28 19.15
C ALA A 198 -14.36 -1.26 19.41
N GLU A 199 -13.56 -0.94 18.37
CA GLU A 199 -12.44 -0.03 18.50
C GLU A 199 -12.79 1.44 18.26
N HIS A 200 -13.71 1.70 17.32
CA HIS A 200 -14.06 3.07 16.90
C HIS A 200 -15.43 3.55 17.40
N GLY A 201 -16.15 2.71 18.11
CA GLY A 201 -17.51 3.00 18.54
C GLY A 201 -18.57 2.82 17.45
N SER A 202 -19.85 2.84 17.86
CA SER A 202 -20.97 2.72 16.94
C SER A 202 -21.00 3.89 15.95
N LEU A 203 -20.95 3.58 14.65
CA LEU A 203 -21.09 4.59 13.59
C LEU A 203 -22.54 5.09 13.58
N ARG A 204 -22.78 6.30 14.10
CA ARG A 204 -24.04 7.03 13.93
C ARG A 204 -24.16 7.60 12.54
#